data_93fbfbda8a2e9c7a8f2975045895736b
#
_entry.id   93fbfbda8a2e9c7a8f2975045895736b
#
_cell.length_a   1.000
_cell.length_b   1.000
_cell.length_c   1.000
_cell.angle_alpha   90.00
_cell.angle_beta   90.00
_cell.angle_gamma   90.00
#
_symmetry.space_group_name_H-M   'P 1'
#
loop_
_entity.id
_entity.type
_entity.pdbx_description
1 polymer ?
#
loop_
_entity_poly.entity_id
_entity_poly.type
_entity_poly.pdbx_seq_one_letter_code
_entity_poly.pdbx_strand_id
1 'polypeptide(L)'
;FYFRMAEARMVDTEKKILQTSIGKIDYDYLVLAAGATTNFFGNKNIEEWAIPMKTVPEAMGLRNALLSNFERALTCATEEERQELLNVVIVGGGATGVEIAGALAEMRRYVIPYDYPDMDASLMHIYLIEAGDRLLAGLSQESSQKAYEFLKSMGVDIQFGKMVTDYRDHKVVMKDGTEIPTRTFLWVSGIRANAMPGIDESHLGRGFRFKVDEFNRIPGVEDVFAIGDQCLQTSDAAYP
;
A
#
# COMPACT_ATOMS: atom_id res chain seq x y z
N PHE A 1 -32.89 2.92 -6.96
CA PHE A 1 -31.49 3.19 -6.55
C PHE A 1 -31.23 4.70 -6.65
N TYR A 2 -30.71 5.29 -5.58
CA TYR A 2 -30.35 6.70 -5.51
C TYR A 2 -28.86 6.81 -5.22
N PHE A 3 -28.12 7.46 -6.09
CA PHE A 3 -26.71 7.79 -5.87
C PHE A 3 -26.58 9.19 -5.29
N ARG A 4 -25.76 9.32 -4.23
CA ARG A 4 -25.46 10.61 -3.60
C ARG A 4 -23.97 10.71 -3.35
N MET A 5 -23.35 11.76 -3.86
CA MET A 5 -21.95 12.07 -3.58
C MET A 5 -21.90 12.86 -2.27
N ALA A 6 -21.42 12.21 -1.21
CA ALA A 6 -21.29 12.81 0.11
C ALA A 6 -20.19 12.11 0.90
N GLU A 7 -19.61 12.83 1.85
CA GLU A 7 -18.73 12.27 2.86
C GLU A 7 -19.56 11.69 4.00
N ALA A 8 -19.40 10.40 4.30
CA ALA A 8 -19.97 9.77 5.49
C ALA A 8 -19.08 10.13 6.70
N ARG A 9 -19.68 10.70 7.74
CA ARG A 9 -18.96 11.28 8.88
C ARG A 9 -19.11 10.49 10.17
N MET A 10 -20.33 10.02 10.47
CA MET A 10 -20.61 9.30 11.70
C MET A 10 -21.88 8.47 11.55
N VAL A 11 -21.94 7.33 12.20
CA VAL A 11 -23.13 6.52 12.35
C VAL A 11 -23.68 6.69 13.77
N ASP A 12 -24.97 7.02 13.90
CA ASP A 12 -25.73 6.93 15.15
C ASP A 12 -26.53 5.63 15.09
N THR A 13 -26.00 4.58 15.70
CA THR A 13 -26.58 3.24 15.64
C THR A 13 -27.90 3.10 16.41
N GLU A 14 -28.09 3.91 17.47
CA GLU A 14 -29.33 3.90 18.26
C GLU A 14 -30.50 4.53 17.49
N LYS A 15 -30.24 5.65 16.79
CA LYS A 15 -31.24 6.37 16.01
C LYS A 15 -31.33 5.92 14.57
N LYS A 16 -30.45 5.01 14.13
CA LYS A 16 -30.31 4.56 12.74
C LYS A 16 -30.13 5.73 11.76
N ILE A 17 -29.19 6.63 12.06
CA ILE A 17 -28.89 7.82 11.28
C ILE A 17 -27.42 7.79 10.81
N LEU A 18 -27.22 7.94 9.51
CA LEU A 18 -25.90 8.24 8.93
C LEU A 18 -25.75 9.76 8.78
N GLN A 19 -24.80 10.35 9.48
CA GLN A 19 -24.43 11.75 9.32
C GLN A 19 -23.48 11.93 8.14
N THR A 20 -23.79 12.82 7.24
CA THR A 20 -23.01 13.08 6.03
C THR A 20 -22.73 14.57 5.84
N SER A 21 -21.87 14.91 4.88
CA SER A 21 -21.58 16.30 4.47
C SER A 21 -22.81 17.03 3.89
N ILE A 22 -23.85 16.32 3.46
CA ILE A 22 -25.07 16.86 2.87
C ILE A 22 -26.29 16.74 3.79
N GLY A 23 -26.09 16.34 5.05
CA GLY A 23 -27.16 16.18 6.05
C GLY A 23 -27.25 14.77 6.60
N LYS A 24 -28.38 14.50 7.27
CA LYS A 24 -28.65 13.22 7.90
C LYS A 24 -29.46 12.32 6.96
N ILE A 25 -29.17 11.04 6.98
CA ILE A 25 -29.85 10.00 6.21
C ILE A 25 -30.29 8.93 7.20
N ASP A 26 -31.60 8.71 7.31
CA ASP A 26 -32.18 7.61 8.08
C ASP A 26 -32.00 6.31 7.28
N TYR A 27 -31.79 5.18 7.99
CA TYR A 27 -31.65 3.87 7.36
C TYR A 27 -32.40 2.79 8.13
N ASP A 28 -32.91 1.81 7.42
CA ASP A 28 -33.39 0.55 7.99
C ASP A 28 -32.23 -0.44 8.15
N TYR A 29 -31.37 -0.50 7.11
CA TYR A 29 -30.15 -1.30 7.07
C TYR A 29 -28.99 -0.45 6.53
N LEU A 30 -27.82 -0.57 7.15
CA LEU A 30 -26.60 0.13 6.74
C LEU A 30 -25.53 -0.88 6.35
N VAL A 31 -24.97 -0.73 5.15
CA VAL A 31 -23.82 -1.51 4.69
C VAL A 31 -22.60 -0.60 4.59
N LEU A 32 -21.58 -0.90 5.38
CA LEU A 32 -20.30 -0.23 5.37
C LEU A 32 -19.38 -0.90 4.34
N ALA A 33 -18.99 -0.15 3.31
CA ALA A 33 -18.15 -0.62 2.21
C ALA A 33 -17.12 0.45 1.79
N ALA A 34 -16.62 1.24 2.76
CA ALA A 34 -15.76 2.40 2.51
C ALA A 34 -14.29 2.01 2.19
N GLY A 35 -13.98 0.71 2.07
CA GLY A 35 -12.67 0.22 1.71
C GLY A 35 -11.60 0.48 2.76
N ALA A 36 -10.36 0.58 2.32
CA ALA A 36 -9.19 0.75 3.17
C ALA A 36 -8.24 1.81 2.61
N THR A 37 -7.38 2.32 3.46
CA THR A 37 -6.27 3.21 3.13
C THR A 37 -4.93 2.58 3.51
N THR A 38 -3.85 3.19 3.09
CA THR A 38 -2.49 2.76 3.44
C THR A 38 -2.25 2.89 4.94
N ASN A 39 -1.61 1.89 5.53
CA ASN A 39 -1.21 1.90 6.93
C ASN A 39 0.28 2.20 7.05
N PHE A 40 0.61 3.36 7.57
CA PHE A 40 1.99 3.79 7.84
C PHE A 40 2.47 3.44 9.25
N PHE A 41 1.66 2.67 10.02
CA PHE A 41 1.95 2.24 11.39
C PHE A 41 2.33 3.38 12.35
N GLY A 42 1.78 4.58 12.09
CA GLY A 42 2.04 5.78 12.91
C GLY A 42 3.38 6.47 12.66
N ASN A 43 4.15 6.02 11.68
CA ASN A 43 5.39 6.69 11.30
C ASN A 43 5.11 7.88 10.38
N LYS A 44 5.27 9.09 10.92
CA LYS A 44 4.96 10.33 10.21
C LYS A 44 5.93 10.64 9.07
N ASN A 45 7.21 10.28 9.21
CA ASN A 45 8.19 10.50 8.14
C ASN A 45 7.87 9.60 6.93
N ILE A 46 7.52 8.34 7.18
CA ILE A 46 7.10 7.43 6.12
C ILE A 46 5.80 7.95 5.48
N GLU A 47 4.81 8.38 6.28
CA GLU A 47 3.54 8.93 5.78
C GLU A 47 3.72 10.17 4.92
N GLU A 48 4.67 11.05 5.27
CA GLU A 48 4.96 12.29 4.55
C GLU A 48 5.65 12.05 3.20
N TRP A 49 6.59 11.11 3.15
CA TRP A 49 7.50 10.97 2.02
C TRP A 49 7.27 9.75 1.14
N ALA A 50 6.66 8.71 1.65
CA ALA A 50 6.41 7.51 0.88
C ALA A 50 5.25 7.67 -0.11
N ILE A 51 5.39 7.07 -1.26
CA ILE A 51 4.34 6.97 -2.27
C ILE A 51 3.52 5.71 -1.97
N PRO A 52 2.25 5.85 -1.57
CA PRO A 52 1.34 4.71 -1.47
C PRO A 52 0.83 4.29 -2.85
N MET A 53 0.20 3.11 -2.94
CA MET A 53 -0.29 2.56 -4.21
C MET A 53 -1.67 1.89 -4.05
N LYS A 54 -2.64 2.67 -3.62
CA LYS A 54 -4.03 2.22 -3.46
C LYS A 54 -4.97 2.85 -4.49
N THR A 55 -4.63 4.02 -5.03
CA THR A 55 -5.50 4.81 -5.89
C THR A 55 -4.82 5.20 -7.22
N VAL A 56 -5.63 5.52 -8.23
CA VAL A 56 -5.12 6.00 -9.54
C VAL A 56 -4.30 7.29 -9.40
N PRO A 57 -4.70 8.30 -8.60
CA PRO A 57 -3.85 9.49 -8.37
C PRO A 57 -2.48 9.15 -7.80
N GLU A 58 -2.38 8.18 -6.89
CA GLU A 58 -1.09 7.73 -6.33
C GLU A 58 -0.21 7.06 -7.39
N ALA A 59 -0.80 6.22 -8.25
CA ALA A 59 -0.08 5.62 -9.38
C ALA A 59 0.43 6.67 -10.37
N MET A 60 -0.36 7.69 -10.65
CA MET A 60 0.07 8.83 -11.46
C MET A 60 1.17 9.64 -10.78
N GLY A 61 1.10 9.79 -9.45
CA GLY A 61 2.16 10.41 -8.64
C GLY A 61 3.48 9.65 -8.77
N LEU A 62 3.46 8.33 -8.65
CA LEU A 62 4.64 7.48 -8.85
C LEU A 62 5.23 7.66 -10.26
N ARG A 63 4.39 7.59 -11.30
CA ARG A 63 4.83 7.79 -12.67
C ARG A 63 5.53 9.13 -12.84
N ASN A 64 4.93 10.22 -12.34
CA ASN A 64 5.48 11.56 -12.47
C ASN A 64 6.79 11.71 -11.68
N ALA A 65 6.90 11.11 -10.50
CA ALA A 65 8.12 11.10 -9.70
C ALA A 65 9.26 10.39 -10.44
N LEU A 66 9.01 9.21 -11.02
CA LEU A 66 9.98 8.46 -11.81
C LEU A 66 10.47 9.25 -13.02
N LEU A 67 9.57 9.79 -13.84
CA LEU A 67 9.93 10.58 -15.02
C LEU A 67 10.77 11.81 -14.63
N SER A 68 10.34 12.55 -13.58
CA SER A 68 11.11 13.69 -13.06
C SER A 68 12.49 13.27 -12.56
N ASN A 69 12.62 12.13 -11.91
CA ASN A 69 13.91 11.63 -11.42
C ASN A 69 14.82 11.20 -12.58
N PHE A 70 14.28 10.62 -13.65
CA PHE A 70 15.07 10.27 -14.85
C PHE A 70 15.60 11.53 -15.54
N GLU A 71 14.78 12.55 -15.76
CA GLU A 71 15.23 13.83 -16.33
C GLU A 71 16.34 14.48 -15.48
N ARG A 72 16.21 14.45 -14.17
CA ARG A 72 17.22 14.99 -13.25
C ARG A 72 18.50 14.15 -13.24
N ALA A 73 18.39 12.83 -13.33
CA ALA A 73 19.55 11.93 -13.35
C ALA A 73 20.46 12.15 -14.57
N LEU A 74 19.92 12.64 -15.70
CA LEU A 74 20.69 13.01 -16.87
C LEU A 74 21.55 14.26 -16.66
N THR A 75 21.18 15.12 -15.72
CA THR A 75 21.79 16.45 -15.54
C THR A 75 22.41 16.67 -14.15
N CYS A 76 22.29 15.71 -13.23
CA CYS A 76 22.84 15.84 -11.88
C CYS A 76 24.38 15.92 -11.88
N ALA A 77 24.93 16.58 -10.84
CA ALA A 77 26.34 16.89 -10.78
C ALA A 77 27.20 15.74 -10.24
N THR A 78 26.63 14.84 -9.43
CA THR A 78 27.37 13.76 -8.76
C THR A 78 26.76 12.39 -9.02
N GLU A 79 27.59 11.37 -8.91
CA GLU A 79 27.15 9.97 -9.05
C GLU A 79 26.25 9.55 -7.88
N GLU A 80 26.52 10.07 -6.68
CA GLU A 80 25.71 9.81 -5.51
C GLU A 80 24.28 10.34 -5.70
N GLU A 81 24.13 11.56 -6.23
CA GLU A 81 22.81 12.12 -6.53
C GLU A 81 22.12 11.32 -7.64
N ARG A 82 22.86 10.91 -8.67
CA ARG A 82 22.31 10.07 -9.74
C ARG A 82 21.77 8.76 -9.19
N GLN A 83 22.52 8.11 -8.31
CA GLN A 83 22.10 6.86 -7.70
C GLN A 83 20.86 7.04 -6.81
N GLU A 84 20.75 8.12 -6.03
CA GLU A 84 19.54 8.44 -5.26
C GLU A 84 18.31 8.58 -6.17
N LEU A 85 18.47 9.23 -7.33
CA LEU A 85 17.40 9.46 -8.29
C LEU A 85 16.95 8.18 -9.00
N LEU A 86 17.89 7.27 -9.28
CA LEU A 86 17.63 6.04 -10.03
C LEU A 86 17.28 4.84 -9.15
N ASN A 87 17.57 4.88 -7.85
CA ASN A 87 17.13 3.84 -6.93
C ASN A 87 15.63 3.95 -6.67
N VAL A 88 14.95 2.81 -6.74
CA VAL A 88 13.55 2.66 -6.35
C VAL A 88 13.45 1.66 -5.21
N VAL A 89 12.88 2.07 -4.08
CA VAL A 89 12.69 1.19 -2.93
C VAL A 89 11.20 0.95 -2.71
N ILE A 90 10.82 -0.32 -2.76
CA ILE A 90 9.44 -0.80 -2.55
C ILE A 90 9.42 -1.57 -1.23
N VAL A 91 8.56 -1.17 -0.30
CA VAL A 91 8.39 -1.81 1.01
C VAL A 91 7.07 -2.55 1.08
N GLY A 92 7.15 -3.87 1.17
CA GLY A 92 6.04 -4.82 1.24
C GLY A 92 6.06 -5.83 0.10
N GLY A 93 6.30 -7.09 0.41
CA GLY A 93 6.35 -8.23 -0.53
C GLY A 93 4.99 -8.89 -0.81
N GLY A 94 3.89 -8.17 -0.58
CA GLY A 94 2.53 -8.58 -0.98
C GLY A 94 2.28 -8.45 -2.49
N ALA A 95 1.05 -8.72 -2.94
CA ALA A 95 0.68 -8.68 -4.36
C ALA A 95 1.05 -7.35 -5.02
N THR A 96 0.69 -6.22 -4.41
CA THR A 96 0.98 -4.89 -4.93
C THR A 96 2.49 -4.65 -5.11
N GLY A 97 3.31 -5.01 -4.12
CA GLY A 97 4.77 -4.83 -4.21
C GLY A 97 5.40 -5.69 -5.30
N VAL A 98 4.95 -6.94 -5.44
CA VAL A 98 5.41 -7.85 -6.48
C VAL A 98 5.05 -7.33 -7.88
N GLU A 99 3.80 -6.89 -8.07
CA GLU A 99 3.31 -6.33 -9.34
C GLU A 99 4.07 -5.07 -9.74
N ILE A 100 4.26 -4.13 -8.80
CA ILE A 100 5.01 -2.90 -9.07
C ILE A 100 6.48 -3.20 -9.37
N ALA A 101 7.13 -4.07 -8.60
CA ALA A 101 8.52 -4.44 -8.84
C ALA A 101 8.71 -5.05 -10.24
N GLY A 102 7.78 -5.90 -10.68
CA GLY A 102 7.74 -6.46 -12.02
C GLY A 102 7.56 -5.39 -13.09
N ALA A 103 6.56 -4.52 -12.94
CA ALA A 103 6.28 -3.45 -13.90
C ALA A 103 7.47 -2.47 -14.04
N LEU A 104 8.13 -2.12 -12.93
CA LEU A 104 9.32 -1.27 -12.95
C LEU A 104 10.53 -1.96 -13.60
N ALA A 105 10.68 -3.26 -13.38
CA ALA A 105 11.74 -4.03 -14.04
C ALA A 105 11.51 -4.15 -15.55
N GLU A 106 10.25 -4.30 -16.00
CA GLU A 106 9.89 -4.24 -17.42
C GLU A 106 10.12 -2.84 -18.00
N MET A 107 9.73 -1.79 -17.28
CA MET A 107 10.01 -0.40 -17.68
C MET A 107 11.51 -0.16 -17.86
N ARG A 108 12.34 -0.60 -16.90
CA ARG A 108 13.80 -0.52 -16.99
C ARG A 108 14.34 -1.20 -18.24
N ARG A 109 13.77 -2.35 -18.60
CA ARG A 109 14.23 -3.18 -19.72
C ARG A 109 13.79 -2.67 -21.08
N TYR A 110 12.56 -2.18 -21.19
CA TYR A 110 11.92 -1.94 -22.49
C TYR A 110 11.60 -0.48 -22.76
N VAL A 111 11.36 0.34 -21.73
CA VAL A 111 10.95 1.75 -21.89
C VAL A 111 12.14 2.67 -21.79
N ILE A 112 12.94 2.56 -20.72
CA ILE A 112 14.07 3.47 -20.48
C ILE A 112 15.07 3.49 -21.64
N PRO A 113 15.52 2.37 -22.21
CA PRO A 113 16.48 2.41 -23.32
C PRO A 113 15.95 3.08 -24.59
N TYR A 114 14.61 3.12 -24.74
CA TYR A 114 13.96 3.75 -25.89
C TYR A 114 13.69 5.25 -25.66
N ASP A 115 13.14 5.60 -24.50
CA ASP A 115 12.71 6.97 -24.20
C ASP A 115 13.87 7.84 -23.65
N TYR A 116 14.88 7.20 -23.06
CA TYR A 116 16.06 7.84 -22.44
C TYR A 116 17.34 7.19 -22.94
N PRO A 117 17.69 7.30 -24.23
CA PRO A 117 18.83 6.60 -24.82
C PRO A 117 20.21 7.02 -24.24
N ASP A 118 20.28 8.20 -23.63
CA ASP A 118 21.50 8.70 -22.97
C ASP A 118 21.64 8.22 -21.51
N MET A 119 20.64 7.49 -20.99
CA MET A 119 20.67 6.95 -19.64
C MET A 119 21.05 5.48 -19.65
N ASP A 120 22.07 5.11 -18.88
CA ASP A 120 22.36 3.70 -18.62
C ASP A 120 21.27 3.11 -17.71
N ALA A 121 20.33 2.37 -18.30
CA ALA A 121 19.22 1.73 -17.59
C ALA A 121 19.70 0.72 -16.52
N SER A 122 20.94 0.23 -16.60
CA SER A 122 21.49 -0.69 -15.60
C SER A 122 21.74 -0.02 -14.25
N LEU A 123 21.85 1.31 -14.22
CA LEU A 123 21.99 2.09 -12.99
C LEU A 123 20.69 2.23 -12.19
N MET A 124 19.55 1.91 -12.79
CA MET A 124 18.27 1.87 -12.06
C MET A 124 18.19 0.59 -11.22
N HIS A 125 18.36 0.72 -9.91
CA HIS A 125 18.21 -0.39 -8.99
C HIS A 125 16.81 -0.42 -8.39
N ILE A 126 16.18 -1.59 -8.39
CA ILE A 126 14.84 -1.82 -7.82
C ILE A 126 14.99 -2.75 -6.62
N TYR A 127 14.71 -2.22 -5.43
CA TYR A 127 14.75 -2.95 -4.17
C TYR A 127 13.32 -3.28 -3.75
N LEU A 128 13.07 -4.56 -3.44
CA LEU A 128 11.83 -5.02 -2.82
C LEU A 128 12.14 -5.53 -1.41
N ILE A 129 11.72 -4.76 -0.42
CA ILE A 129 12.01 -5.02 0.99
C ILE A 129 10.78 -5.69 1.64
N GLU A 130 11.00 -6.85 2.25
CA GLU A 130 9.95 -7.60 2.94
C GLU A 130 10.42 -7.96 4.37
N ALA A 131 9.57 -7.66 5.36
CA ALA A 131 9.86 -7.97 6.76
C ALA A 131 9.74 -9.46 7.07
N GLY A 132 8.93 -10.19 6.32
CA GLY A 132 8.79 -11.63 6.40
C GLY A 132 9.91 -12.39 5.68
N ASP A 133 9.75 -13.69 5.59
CA ASP A 133 10.72 -14.62 5.00
C ASP A 133 10.41 -14.98 3.54
N ARG A 134 9.27 -14.52 3.00
CA ARG A 134 8.85 -14.83 1.63
C ARG A 134 7.93 -13.76 1.05
N LEU A 135 7.86 -13.69 -0.29
CA LEU A 135 6.86 -12.90 -1.00
C LEU A 135 5.48 -13.57 -0.92
N LEU A 136 4.41 -12.77 -1.11
CA LEU A 136 3.04 -13.27 -1.22
C LEU A 136 2.67 -14.23 -0.07
N ALA A 137 3.00 -13.88 1.18
CA ALA A 137 2.83 -14.74 2.34
C ALA A 137 1.40 -15.30 2.52
N GLY A 138 0.38 -14.62 2.00
CA GLY A 138 -1.02 -15.08 1.96
C GLY A 138 -1.34 -16.09 0.86
N LEU A 139 -0.41 -16.42 -0.04
CA LEU A 139 -0.60 -17.38 -1.13
C LEU A 139 0.20 -18.67 -0.87
N SER A 140 0.07 -19.64 -1.80
CA SER A 140 0.82 -20.90 -1.71
C SER A 140 2.34 -20.67 -1.73
N GLN A 141 3.08 -21.61 -1.15
CA GLN A 141 4.54 -21.58 -1.19
C GLN A 141 5.09 -21.64 -2.61
N GLU A 142 4.42 -22.38 -3.50
CA GLU A 142 4.77 -22.46 -4.92
C GLU A 142 4.62 -21.11 -5.61
N SER A 143 3.52 -20.37 -5.37
CA SER A 143 3.30 -19.02 -5.90
C SER A 143 4.36 -18.03 -5.40
N SER A 144 4.69 -18.12 -4.11
CA SER A 144 5.74 -17.32 -3.48
C SER A 144 7.10 -17.56 -4.15
N GLN A 145 7.47 -18.84 -4.34
CA GLN A 145 8.74 -19.21 -4.95
C GLN A 145 8.83 -18.74 -6.42
N LYS A 146 7.77 -18.95 -7.21
CA LYS A 146 7.71 -18.48 -8.60
C LYS A 146 7.83 -16.97 -8.72
N ALA A 147 7.14 -16.21 -7.84
CA ALA A 147 7.26 -14.75 -7.82
C ALA A 147 8.69 -14.30 -7.52
N TYR A 148 9.34 -14.95 -6.54
CA TYR A 148 10.73 -14.68 -6.21
C TYR A 148 11.66 -14.93 -7.39
N GLU A 149 11.60 -16.11 -8.00
CA GLU A 149 12.45 -16.50 -9.13
C GLU A 149 12.27 -15.56 -10.32
N PHE A 150 11.01 -15.21 -10.64
CA PHE A 150 10.68 -14.32 -11.73
C PHE A 150 11.25 -12.93 -11.51
N LEU A 151 10.98 -12.28 -10.38
CA LEU A 151 11.52 -10.96 -10.08
C LEU A 151 13.05 -10.95 -10.01
N LYS A 152 13.65 -11.99 -9.45
CA LYS A 152 15.09 -12.15 -9.41
C LYS A 152 15.69 -12.23 -10.81
N SER A 153 15.07 -12.98 -11.72
CA SER A 153 15.49 -13.08 -13.13
C SER A 153 15.39 -11.76 -13.88
N MET A 154 14.50 -10.88 -13.44
CA MET A 154 14.35 -9.52 -13.95
C MET A 154 15.33 -8.52 -13.29
N GLY A 155 16.18 -8.95 -12.36
CA GLY A 155 17.19 -8.13 -11.70
C GLY A 155 16.61 -7.22 -10.59
N VAL A 156 15.54 -7.63 -9.93
CA VAL A 156 15.04 -6.99 -8.70
C VAL A 156 15.87 -7.50 -7.52
N ASP A 157 16.34 -6.59 -6.66
CA ASP A 157 17.00 -6.92 -5.40
C ASP A 157 15.94 -7.14 -4.32
N ILE A 158 15.73 -8.42 -3.94
CA ILE A 158 14.72 -8.82 -2.97
C ILE A 158 15.41 -9.08 -1.63
N GLN A 159 14.99 -8.36 -0.59
CA GLN A 159 15.56 -8.46 0.76
C GLN A 159 14.49 -8.90 1.75
N PHE A 160 14.67 -10.10 2.30
CA PHE A 160 13.81 -10.68 3.33
C PHE A 160 14.31 -10.41 4.74
N GLY A 161 13.41 -10.48 5.73
CA GLY A 161 13.71 -10.25 7.13
C GLY A 161 14.15 -8.82 7.44
N LYS A 162 13.90 -7.88 6.54
CA LYS A 162 14.29 -6.49 6.67
C LYS A 162 13.10 -5.61 7.00
N MET A 163 13.14 -4.93 8.13
CA MET A 163 12.10 -4.03 8.57
C MET A 163 12.54 -2.58 8.34
N VAL A 164 11.82 -1.87 7.51
CA VAL A 164 11.99 -0.42 7.35
C VAL A 164 11.37 0.29 8.54
N THR A 165 12.12 1.18 9.14
CA THR A 165 11.73 1.92 10.36
C THR A 165 11.61 3.42 10.16
N ASP A 166 12.23 3.97 9.11
CA ASP A 166 12.20 5.41 8.87
C ASP A 166 12.55 5.75 7.41
N TYR A 167 12.28 7.01 7.04
CA TYR A 167 12.79 7.65 5.85
C TYR A 167 13.25 9.06 6.18
N ARG A 168 14.52 9.36 5.93
CA ARG A 168 15.12 10.66 6.22
C ARG A 168 16.32 10.92 5.29
N ASP A 169 16.58 12.17 4.99
CA ASP A 169 17.72 12.60 4.16
C ASP A 169 17.82 11.80 2.84
N HIS A 170 16.67 11.56 2.21
CA HIS A 170 16.53 10.75 1.00
C HIS A 170 17.03 9.31 1.13
N LYS A 171 16.94 8.72 2.33
CA LYS A 171 17.33 7.34 2.60
C LYS A 171 16.22 6.58 3.31
N VAL A 172 15.94 5.39 2.83
CA VAL A 172 15.17 4.39 3.55
C VAL A 172 16.07 3.78 4.62
N VAL A 173 15.63 3.82 5.88
CA VAL A 173 16.38 3.32 7.04
C VAL A 173 15.76 2.04 7.54
N MET A 174 16.57 1.00 7.70
CA MET A 174 16.15 -0.29 8.23
C MET A 174 16.51 -0.44 9.71
N LYS A 175 15.82 -1.35 10.39
CA LYS A 175 16.01 -1.62 11.83
C LYS A 175 17.43 -2.05 12.18
N ASP A 176 18.15 -2.70 11.27
CA ASP A 176 19.53 -3.14 11.47
C ASP A 176 20.56 -2.05 11.17
N GLY A 177 20.13 -0.82 10.88
CA GLY A 177 20.98 0.31 10.56
C GLY A 177 21.38 0.41 9.08
N THR A 178 20.95 -0.52 8.23
CA THR A 178 21.18 -0.42 6.79
C THR A 178 20.38 0.76 6.24
N GLU A 179 21.00 1.54 5.35
CA GLU A 179 20.36 2.65 4.66
C GLU A 179 20.44 2.45 3.14
N ILE A 180 19.36 2.75 2.41
CA ILE A 180 19.32 2.76 0.95
C ILE A 180 18.95 4.16 0.48
N PRO A 181 19.86 4.86 -0.24
CA PRO A 181 19.55 6.17 -0.79
C PRO A 181 18.53 6.02 -1.93
N THR A 182 17.47 6.82 -1.90
CA THR A 182 16.42 6.83 -2.93
C THR A 182 15.58 8.08 -2.85
N ARG A 183 15.10 8.56 -3.98
CA ARG A 183 14.04 9.59 -4.07
C ARG A 183 12.71 9.01 -4.56
N THR A 184 12.66 7.71 -4.81
CA THR A 184 11.43 6.98 -5.13
C THR A 184 11.20 5.89 -4.08
N PHE A 185 10.47 6.24 -3.05
CA PHE A 185 10.18 5.37 -1.92
C PHE A 185 8.68 5.00 -1.91
N LEU A 186 8.37 3.72 -2.15
CA LEU A 186 7.01 3.19 -2.15
C LEU A 186 6.72 2.43 -0.86
N TRP A 187 5.55 2.71 -0.27
CA TRP A 187 5.07 2.00 0.90
C TRP A 187 3.78 1.25 0.59
N VAL A 188 3.90 -0.07 0.45
CA VAL A 188 2.78 -0.99 0.17
C VAL A 188 2.69 -2.13 1.20
N SER A 189 3.26 -1.89 2.39
CA SER A 189 3.44 -2.89 3.47
C SER A 189 2.20 -3.10 4.33
N GLY A 190 1.08 -2.50 4.04
CA GLY A 190 -0.14 -2.75 4.78
C GLY A 190 -1.26 -1.77 4.48
N ILE A 191 -2.46 -2.22 4.78
CA ILE A 191 -3.69 -1.42 4.70
C ILE A 191 -4.40 -1.42 6.04
N ARG A 192 -5.17 -0.38 6.28
CA ARG A 192 -6.13 -0.29 7.40
C ARG A 192 -7.49 0.10 6.85
N ALA A 193 -8.53 -0.44 7.42
CA ALA A 193 -9.90 -0.06 7.07
C ALA A 193 -10.12 1.43 7.32
N ASN A 194 -10.90 2.07 6.48
CA ASN A 194 -11.33 3.45 6.71
C ASN A 194 -12.27 3.48 7.92
N ALA A 195 -11.95 4.33 8.89
CA ALA A 195 -12.75 4.46 10.10
C ALA A 195 -14.16 4.94 9.79
N MET A 196 -15.14 4.40 10.53
CA MET A 196 -16.50 4.90 10.54
C MET A 196 -16.84 5.26 12.00
N PRO A 197 -16.74 6.53 12.38
CA PRO A 197 -17.07 6.98 13.73
C PRO A 197 -18.52 6.66 14.11
N GLY A 198 -18.77 6.45 15.41
CA GLY A 198 -20.11 6.15 15.97
C GLY A 198 -20.37 4.67 16.20
N ILE A 199 -19.46 3.79 15.79
CA ILE A 199 -19.44 2.39 16.17
C ILE A 199 -18.26 2.18 17.11
N ASP A 200 -18.51 1.51 18.25
CA ASP A 200 -17.52 1.31 19.30
C ASP A 200 -16.27 0.55 18.78
N GLU A 201 -15.10 0.99 19.21
CA GLU A 201 -13.81 0.40 18.77
C GLU A 201 -13.62 -1.05 19.21
N SER A 202 -14.39 -1.55 20.22
CA SER A 202 -14.37 -2.96 20.62
C SER A 202 -14.80 -3.90 19.50
N HIS A 203 -15.57 -3.40 18.52
CA HIS A 203 -15.96 -4.14 17.33
C HIS A 203 -14.85 -4.23 16.27
N LEU A 204 -13.74 -3.50 16.44
CA LEU A 204 -12.62 -3.54 15.52
C LEU A 204 -11.67 -4.69 15.86
N GLY A 205 -11.04 -5.21 14.82
CA GLY A 205 -9.98 -6.19 14.89
C GLY A 205 -8.73 -5.75 14.12
N ARG A 206 -7.93 -6.70 13.67
CA ARG A 206 -6.69 -6.44 12.93
C ARG A 206 -6.94 -5.50 11.73
N GLY A 207 -6.12 -4.47 11.61
CA GLY A 207 -6.22 -3.50 10.50
C GLY A 207 -7.42 -2.57 10.63
N PHE A 208 -7.95 -2.36 11.84
CA PHE A 208 -9.13 -1.53 12.10
C PHE A 208 -10.39 -1.99 11.36
N ARG A 209 -10.46 -3.29 11.00
CA ARG A 209 -11.61 -3.89 10.34
C ARG A 209 -12.68 -4.27 11.35
N PHE A 210 -13.93 -4.10 10.98
CA PHE A 210 -15.04 -4.55 11.78
C PHE A 210 -15.09 -6.08 11.82
N LYS A 211 -15.11 -6.65 13.03
CA LYS A 211 -15.40 -8.07 13.24
C LYS A 211 -16.84 -8.32 12.80
N VAL A 212 -17.05 -9.30 11.94
CA VAL A 212 -18.38 -9.63 11.44
C VAL A 212 -18.67 -11.14 11.60
N ASP A 213 -19.95 -11.48 11.65
CA ASP A 213 -20.42 -12.86 11.59
C ASP A 213 -20.43 -13.41 10.16
N GLU A 214 -20.89 -14.64 9.97
CA GLU A 214 -21.01 -15.32 8.67
C GLU A 214 -21.93 -14.60 7.67
N PHE A 215 -22.79 -13.68 8.15
CA PHE A 215 -23.70 -12.86 7.35
C PHE A 215 -23.20 -11.43 7.16
N ASN A 216 -21.95 -11.15 7.52
CA ASN A 216 -21.34 -9.80 7.50
C ASN A 216 -21.98 -8.78 8.46
N ARG A 217 -22.73 -9.22 9.49
CA ARG A 217 -23.27 -8.35 10.52
C ARG A 217 -22.19 -8.03 11.54
N ILE A 218 -22.20 -6.80 12.06
CA ILE A 218 -21.35 -6.43 13.19
C ILE A 218 -22.05 -6.92 14.46
N PRO A 219 -21.54 -7.93 15.19
CA PRO A 219 -22.22 -8.48 16.36
C PRO A 219 -22.47 -7.41 17.41
N GLY A 220 -23.71 -7.32 17.91
CA GLY A 220 -24.12 -6.33 18.91
C GLY A 220 -24.46 -4.94 18.34
N VAL A 221 -24.37 -4.75 17.02
CA VAL A 221 -24.82 -3.53 16.33
C VAL A 221 -25.96 -3.90 15.39
N GLU A 222 -27.17 -3.48 15.73
CA GLU A 222 -28.37 -3.87 14.99
C GLU A 222 -28.39 -3.26 13.59
N ASP A 223 -28.73 -4.07 12.59
CA ASP A 223 -28.93 -3.68 11.18
C ASP A 223 -27.74 -2.97 10.49
N VAL A 224 -26.52 -3.18 11.02
CA VAL A 224 -25.28 -2.68 10.42
C VAL A 224 -24.39 -3.84 9.96
N PHE A 225 -23.96 -3.75 8.72
CA PHE A 225 -23.12 -4.74 8.03
C PHE A 225 -21.82 -4.10 7.58
N ALA A 226 -20.73 -4.87 7.55
CA ALA A 226 -19.47 -4.44 6.93
C ALA A 226 -19.01 -5.47 5.91
N ILE A 227 -18.52 -4.99 4.75
CA ILE A 227 -18.07 -5.83 3.64
C ILE A 227 -16.75 -5.32 3.05
N GLY A 228 -16.09 -6.16 2.25
CA GLY A 228 -14.84 -5.84 1.58
C GLY A 228 -13.69 -5.56 2.55
N ASP A 229 -12.86 -4.58 2.26
CA ASP A 229 -11.69 -4.24 3.08
C ASP A 229 -12.03 -3.76 4.51
N GLN A 230 -13.27 -3.41 4.78
CA GLN A 230 -13.71 -3.00 6.12
C GLN A 230 -14.11 -4.16 7.03
N CYS A 231 -14.34 -5.36 6.49
CA CYS A 231 -14.74 -6.50 7.31
C CYS A 231 -13.57 -7.39 7.70
N LEU A 232 -13.66 -7.99 8.88
CA LEU A 232 -12.84 -9.08 9.36
C LEU A 232 -13.78 -10.23 9.70
N GLN A 233 -13.97 -11.11 8.74
CA GLN A 233 -14.75 -12.32 8.94
C GLN A 233 -13.82 -13.42 9.47
N THR A 234 -14.13 -13.93 10.64
CA THR A 234 -13.46 -15.09 11.24
C THR A 234 -14.28 -16.34 10.94
N SER A 235 -14.31 -16.75 9.68
CA SER A 235 -14.83 -18.05 9.32
C SER A 235 -13.67 -19.03 9.26
N ASP A 236 -13.77 -20.11 9.98
CA ASP A 236 -12.85 -21.26 10.06
C ASP A 236 -11.32 -21.00 9.96
N ALA A 237 -10.57 -21.66 10.80
CA ALA A 237 -9.11 -21.57 10.92
C ALA A 237 -8.31 -21.88 9.63
N ALA A 238 -8.97 -22.22 8.53
CA ALA A 238 -8.35 -22.52 7.24
C ALA A 238 -8.16 -21.29 6.33
N TYR A 239 -8.90 -20.19 6.57
CA TYR A 239 -8.79 -18.95 5.78
C TYR A 239 -8.81 -17.74 6.71
N PRO A 240 -7.65 -17.38 7.30
CA PRO A 240 -7.52 -16.21 8.18
C PRO A 240 -7.65 -14.88 7.43
#